data_77e002b05b1265258dff07cac8477a30
#
_entry.id   77e002b05b1265258dff07cac8477a30
#
_cell.length_a   1.000
_cell.length_b   1.000
_cell.length_c   1.000
_cell.angle_alpha   90.00
_cell.angle_beta   90.00
_cell.angle_gamma   90.00
#
_symmetry.space_group_name_H-M   'P 1'
#
loop_
_entity.id
_entity.type
_entity.pdbx_description
1 polymer ?
#
loop_
_entity_poly.entity_id
_entity_poly.type
_entity_poly.pdbx_seq_one_letter_code
_entity_poly.pdbx_strand_id
1 'polypeptide(L)'
;MAGDRKVKGVIPGGVSVGILTADELDCGLDFDDVRKYGLLGLGTAGAIVIDDRTDIRTVLVNVARFFAHESCGQCTQCREGTGWMLKVADRIARGAGRIADLDLLVELTFNMGMMPGLSICGLPDGAVYPIKTIVQKYRAEFESLIAQQSPQRVVEVIKEKTPSAYELPILGQRPVQATRPATSATGA
;
A
#
# COMPACT_ATOMS: atom_id res chain seq x y z
N MET A 1 -15.85 -1.21 -17.13
CA MET A 1 -15.15 -2.49 -16.87
C MET A 1 -15.47 -3.44 -18.01
N ALA A 2 -14.53 -4.23 -18.48
CA ALA A 2 -14.78 -5.17 -19.58
C ALA A 2 -15.25 -6.52 -19.00
N GLY A 3 -16.36 -7.05 -19.49
CA GLY A 3 -16.93 -8.34 -19.09
C GLY A 3 -17.81 -8.32 -17.86
N ASP A 4 -17.87 -9.45 -17.18
CA ASP A 4 -18.72 -9.74 -16.01
C ASP A 4 -18.11 -9.36 -14.64
N ARG A 5 -17.05 -8.54 -14.65
CA ARG A 5 -16.34 -8.14 -13.42
C ARG A 5 -17.16 -7.17 -12.59
N LYS A 6 -17.18 -7.42 -11.28
CA LYS A 6 -17.81 -6.54 -10.30
C LYS A 6 -16.77 -5.60 -9.67
N VAL A 7 -17.22 -4.44 -9.22
CA VAL A 7 -16.37 -3.52 -8.45
C VAL A 7 -16.18 -4.11 -7.06
N LYS A 8 -14.92 -4.25 -6.63
CA LYS A 8 -14.55 -4.59 -5.25
C LYS A 8 -14.42 -3.31 -4.42
N GLY A 9 -13.80 -2.28 -4.99
CA GLY A 9 -13.62 -0.99 -4.34
C GLY A 9 -13.13 0.08 -5.30
N VAL A 10 -13.13 1.31 -4.83
CA VAL A 10 -12.68 2.48 -5.60
C VAL A 10 -11.82 3.38 -4.71
N ILE A 11 -10.69 3.82 -5.24
CA ILE A 11 -9.92 4.93 -4.67
C ILE A 11 -10.34 6.18 -5.44
N PRO A 12 -11.13 7.09 -4.86
CA PRO A 12 -11.83 8.11 -5.65
C PRO A 12 -10.99 9.34 -6.01
N GLY A 13 -9.85 9.54 -5.36
CA GLY A 13 -9.10 10.79 -5.46
C GLY A 13 -7.59 10.65 -5.61
N GLY A 14 -7.11 9.50 -6.12
CA GLY A 14 -5.69 9.16 -6.17
C GLY A 14 -5.23 8.38 -4.95
N VAL A 15 -4.03 7.77 -5.04
CA VAL A 15 -3.55 6.75 -4.11
C VAL A 15 -3.50 7.18 -2.63
N SER A 16 -3.38 8.47 -2.34
CA SER A 16 -3.28 9.02 -0.97
C SER A 16 -4.62 9.18 -0.25
N VAL A 17 -5.74 9.02 -0.94
CA VAL A 17 -7.05 9.34 -0.37
C VAL A 17 -7.59 8.23 0.53
N GLY A 18 -7.39 6.99 0.16
CA GLY A 18 -7.98 5.81 0.78
C GLY A 18 -8.99 5.13 -0.13
N ILE A 19 -9.61 4.04 0.34
CA ILE A 19 -10.47 3.19 -0.47
C ILE A 19 -11.92 3.20 0.02
N LEU A 20 -12.88 3.26 -0.92
CA LEU A 20 -14.29 2.95 -0.72
C LEU A 20 -14.52 1.47 -1.08
N THR A 21 -15.35 0.79 -0.32
CA THR A 21 -15.84 -0.57 -0.67
C THR A 21 -16.95 -0.50 -1.70
N ALA A 22 -17.36 -1.65 -2.26
CA ALA A 22 -18.48 -1.72 -3.19
C ALA A 22 -19.80 -1.20 -2.60
N ASP A 23 -19.98 -1.36 -1.28
CA ASP A 23 -21.18 -0.91 -0.57
C ASP A 23 -21.17 0.59 -0.27
N GLU A 24 -20.07 1.26 -0.49
CA GLU A 24 -19.88 2.71 -0.22
C GLU A 24 -19.87 3.55 -1.52
N LEU A 25 -20.26 2.98 -2.66
CA LEU A 25 -20.16 3.65 -3.97
C LEU A 25 -21.22 4.74 -4.18
N ASP A 26 -22.23 4.82 -3.32
CA ASP A 26 -23.21 5.93 -3.30
C ASP A 26 -22.62 7.21 -2.65
N CYS A 27 -21.37 7.17 -2.23
CA CYS A 27 -20.64 8.32 -1.71
C CYS A 27 -20.59 9.46 -2.73
N GLY A 28 -20.99 10.67 -2.32
CA GLY A 28 -20.82 11.88 -3.13
C GLY A 28 -19.34 12.16 -3.40
N LEU A 29 -19.00 12.48 -4.63
CA LEU A 29 -17.63 12.88 -5.01
C LEU A 29 -17.42 14.37 -4.72
N ASP A 30 -17.50 14.75 -3.45
CA ASP A 30 -17.18 16.09 -2.96
C ASP A 30 -16.14 16.01 -1.83
N PHE A 31 -15.67 17.17 -1.34
CA PHE A 31 -14.61 17.25 -0.36
C PHE A 31 -15.00 16.77 1.03
N ASP A 32 -16.28 16.81 1.38
CA ASP A 32 -16.78 16.51 2.72
C ASP A 32 -17.36 15.11 2.80
N ASP A 33 -18.07 14.65 1.77
CA ASP A 33 -18.77 13.37 1.80
C ASP A 33 -17.79 12.20 1.89
N VAL A 34 -16.72 12.20 1.10
CA VAL A 34 -15.68 11.17 1.14
C VAL A 34 -15.03 11.03 2.53
N ARG A 35 -14.95 12.11 3.31
CA ARG A 35 -14.40 12.09 4.67
C ARG A 35 -15.25 11.32 5.66
N LYS A 36 -16.57 11.27 5.46
CA LYS A 36 -17.50 10.47 6.28
C LYS A 36 -17.18 8.98 6.22
N TYR A 37 -16.57 8.54 5.13
CA TYR A 37 -16.11 7.15 4.91
C TYR A 37 -14.68 6.90 5.37
N GLY A 38 -14.07 7.85 6.08
CA GLY A 38 -12.72 7.73 6.64
C GLY A 38 -11.59 8.02 5.65
N LEU A 39 -11.87 8.67 4.52
CA LEU A 39 -10.90 9.05 3.53
C LEU A 39 -10.29 10.42 3.85
N LEU A 40 -9.09 10.71 3.31
CA LEU A 40 -8.40 11.99 3.51
C LEU A 40 -9.17 13.18 2.89
N GLY A 41 -9.80 12.96 1.75
CA GLY A 41 -10.53 13.95 0.97
C GLY A 41 -10.66 13.50 -0.48
N LEU A 42 -11.10 14.38 -1.38
CA LEU A 42 -11.28 14.03 -2.79
C LEU A 42 -9.95 13.98 -3.59
N GLY A 43 -8.89 14.60 -3.07
CA GLY A 43 -7.60 14.62 -3.72
C GLY A 43 -7.63 15.17 -5.14
N THR A 44 -7.12 14.41 -6.11
CA THR A 44 -7.09 14.79 -7.53
C THR A 44 -8.36 14.42 -8.30
N ALA A 45 -9.35 13.82 -7.65
CA ALA A 45 -10.53 13.20 -8.28
C ALA A 45 -10.21 12.13 -9.34
N GLY A 46 -8.98 11.62 -9.34
CA GLY A 46 -8.54 10.52 -10.21
C GLY A 46 -8.97 9.18 -9.64
N ALA A 47 -10.01 8.56 -10.19
CA ALA A 47 -10.56 7.31 -9.70
C ALA A 47 -9.73 6.09 -10.14
N ILE A 48 -9.39 5.21 -9.18
CA ILE A 48 -8.79 3.90 -9.42
C ILE A 48 -9.82 2.85 -9.04
N VAL A 49 -10.31 2.10 -10.02
CA VAL A 49 -11.31 1.05 -9.82
C VAL A 49 -10.61 -0.30 -9.62
N ILE A 50 -10.98 -0.98 -8.56
CA ILE A 50 -10.47 -2.32 -8.20
C ILE A 50 -11.59 -3.33 -8.43
N ASP A 51 -11.32 -4.35 -9.22
CA ASP A 51 -12.28 -5.41 -9.53
C ASP A 51 -12.26 -6.54 -8.50
N ASP A 52 -13.27 -7.41 -8.56
CA ASP A 52 -13.45 -8.54 -7.66
C ASP A 52 -12.39 -9.65 -7.78
N ARG A 53 -11.61 -9.66 -8.87
CA ARG A 53 -10.52 -10.60 -9.11
C ARG A 53 -9.17 -10.09 -8.56
N THR A 54 -9.11 -8.82 -8.21
CA THR A 54 -7.88 -8.22 -7.67
C THR A 54 -7.66 -8.66 -6.22
N ASP A 55 -6.49 -9.23 -5.95
CA ASP A 55 -6.06 -9.57 -4.60
C ASP A 55 -5.78 -8.31 -3.79
N ILE A 56 -6.49 -8.12 -2.70
CA ILE A 56 -6.35 -6.93 -1.84
C ILE A 56 -4.95 -6.80 -1.23
N ARG A 57 -4.22 -7.91 -1.06
CA ARG A 57 -2.83 -7.90 -0.59
C ARG A 57 -1.92 -7.19 -1.59
N THR A 58 -2.16 -7.40 -2.88
CA THR A 58 -1.42 -6.73 -3.95
C THR A 58 -1.66 -5.22 -3.94
N VAL A 59 -2.90 -4.79 -3.70
CA VAL A 59 -3.23 -3.37 -3.56
C VAL A 59 -2.50 -2.76 -2.37
N LEU A 60 -2.55 -3.42 -1.21
CA LEU A 60 -1.87 -2.97 0.02
C LEU A 60 -0.36 -2.81 -0.18
N VAL A 61 0.31 -3.82 -0.76
CA VAL A 61 1.75 -3.77 -1.01
C VAL A 61 2.14 -2.68 -2.00
N ASN A 62 1.35 -2.50 -3.07
CA ASN A 62 1.64 -1.45 -4.06
C ASN A 62 1.56 -0.06 -3.46
N VAL A 63 0.53 0.20 -2.67
CA VAL A 63 0.37 1.47 -1.97
C VAL A 63 1.51 1.69 -0.99
N ALA A 64 1.82 0.70 -0.16
CA ALA A 64 2.91 0.80 0.81
C ALA A 64 4.27 1.03 0.14
N ARG A 65 4.53 0.34 -0.98
CA ARG A 65 5.75 0.50 -1.76
C ARG A 65 5.88 1.89 -2.36
N PHE A 66 4.80 2.40 -2.95
CA PHE A 66 4.78 3.74 -3.52
C PHE A 66 5.22 4.76 -2.47
N PHE A 67 4.60 4.80 -1.31
CA PHE A 67 4.94 5.78 -0.28
C PHE A 67 6.31 5.57 0.35
N ALA A 68 6.78 4.34 0.49
CA ALA A 68 8.13 4.06 0.95
C ALA A 68 9.19 4.56 -0.05
N HIS A 69 8.90 4.47 -1.35
CA HIS A 69 9.79 4.98 -2.42
C HIS A 69 9.76 6.51 -2.50
N GLU A 70 8.59 7.13 -2.37
CA GLU A 70 8.42 8.58 -2.50
C GLU A 70 8.83 9.37 -1.24
N SER A 71 9.08 8.69 -0.11
CA SER A 71 9.57 9.35 1.09
C SER A 71 10.95 9.96 0.86
N CYS A 72 11.06 11.28 1.04
CA CYS A 72 12.34 11.98 0.91
C CYS A 72 13.32 11.69 2.05
N GLY A 73 12.87 11.01 3.12
CA GLY A 73 13.68 10.61 4.27
C GLY A 73 13.93 11.69 5.32
N GLN A 74 13.40 12.90 5.16
CA GLN A 74 13.65 14.02 6.09
C GLN A 74 13.05 13.78 7.48
N CYS A 75 11.77 13.42 7.56
CA CYS A 75 11.10 13.16 8.83
C CYS A 75 11.32 11.70 9.23
N THR A 76 11.84 11.46 10.43
CA THR A 76 12.18 10.12 10.93
C THR A 76 10.97 9.18 10.91
N GLN A 77 9.81 9.60 11.42
CA GLN A 77 8.60 8.80 11.44
C GLN A 77 8.09 8.44 10.04
N CYS A 78 8.28 9.32 9.06
CA CYS A 78 7.93 9.05 7.66
C CYS A 78 8.90 8.04 7.04
N ARG A 79 10.21 8.30 7.14
CA ARG A 79 11.27 7.44 6.58
C ARG A 79 11.16 6.01 7.11
N GLU A 80 11.11 5.88 8.44
CA GLU A 80 11.06 4.55 9.06
C GLU A 80 9.67 3.92 8.95
N GLY A 81 8.60 4.71 9.18
CA GLY A 81 7.24 4.22 9.19
C GLY A 81 6.77 3.69 7.84
N THR A 82 7.06 4.40 6.73
CA THR A 82 6.72 3.89 5.38
C THR A 82 7.47 2.61 5.05
N GLY A 83 8.75 2.53 5.43
CA GLY A 83 9.55 1.31 5.27
C GLY A 83 9.02 0.13 6.10
N TRP A 84 8.56 0.37 7.32
CA TRP A 84 7.95 -0.66 8.17
C TRP A 84 6.61 -1.11 7.64
N MET A 85 5.74 -0.19 7.23
CA MET A 85 4.46 -0.54 6.59
C MET A 85 4.68 -1.42 5.36
N LEU A 86 5.66 -1.09 4.51
CA LEU A 86 6.01 -1.92 3.36
C LEU A 86 6.45 -3.34 3.77
N LYS A 87 7.34 -3.46 4.75
CA LYS A 87 7.83 -4.78 5.22
C LYS A 87 6.70 -5.64 5.77
N VAL A 88 5.78 -5.05 6.53
CA VAL A 88 4.63 -5.76 7.08
C VAL A 88 3.66 -6.16 5.98
N ALA A 89 3.33 -5.24 5.07
CA ALA A 89 2.45 -5.50 3.94
C ALA A 89 3.01 -6.59 3.00
N ASP A 90 4.31 -6.55 2.70
CA ASP A 90 5.00 -7.57 1.90
C ASP A 90 4.97 -8.95 2.57
N ARG A 91 5.20 -9.02 3.88
CA ARG A 91 5.07 -10.28 4.64
C ARG A 91 3.67 -10.87 4.52
N ILE A 92 2.62 -10.05 4.66
CA ILE A 92 1.22 -10.48 4.50
C ILE A 92 0.99 -11.00 3.07
N ALA A 93 1.45 -10.25 2.07
CA ALA A 93 1.25 -10.59 0.66
C ALA A 93 1.94 -11.90 0.27
N ARG A 94 3.12 -12.17 0.82
CA ARG A 94 3.87 -13.39 0.55
C ARG A 94 3.37 -14.63 1.31
N GLY A 95 2.35 -14.48 2.14
CA GLY A 95 1.73 -15.58 2.86
C GLY A 95 2.41 -15.95 4.18
N ALA A 96 3.01 -14.98 4.86
CA ALA A 96 3.57 -15.12 6.22
C ALA A 96 3.02 -14.06 7.18
N GLY A 97 1.86 -13.47 6.86
CA GLY A 97 1.17 -12.50 7.72
C GLY A 97 0.58 -13.15 8.97
N ARG A 98 0.46 -12.37 10.02
CA ARG A 98 -0.22 -12.70 11.27
C ARG A 98 -1.38 -11.74 11.47
N ILE A 99 -2.40 -12.14 12.23
CA ILE A 99 -3.52 -11.24 12.58
C ILE A 99 -2.99 -9.96 13.25
N ALA A 100 -2.02 -10.10 14.16
CA ALA A 100 -1.37 -8.96 14.82
C ALA A 100 -0.66 -8.00 13.84
N ASP A 101 -0.31 -8.43 12.63
CA ASP A 101 0.30 -7.56 11.62
C ASP A 101 -0.71 -6.56 11.04
N LEU A 102 -2.00 -6.92 11.02
CA LEU A 102 -3.07 -6.00 10.63
C LEU A 102 -3.24 -4.88 11.66
N ASP A 103 -3.21 -5.24 12.94
CA ASP A 103 -3.29 -4.27 14.05
C ASP A 103 -2.05 -3.37 14.07
N LEU A 104 -0.86 -3.95 13.85
CA LEU A 104 0.39 -3.20 13.75
C LEU A 104 0.36 -2.19 12.58
N LEU A 105 -0.17 -2.56 11.42
CA LEU A 105 -0.31 -1.61 10.31
C LEU A 105 -1.20 -0.43 10.68
N VAL A 106 -2.32 -0.67 11.35
CA VAL A 106 -3.21 0.39 11.83
C VAL A 106 -2.52 1.27 12.88
N GLU A 107 -1.80 0.68 13.84
CA GLU A 107 -1.02 1.42 14.85
C GLU A 107 0.05 2.32 14.20
N LEU A 108 0.81 1.80 13.23
CA LEU A 108 1.82 2.56 12.50
C LEU A 108 1.20 3.79 11.81
N THR A 109 -0.05 3.72 11.33
CA THR A 109 -0.70 4.88 10.71
C THR A 109 -0.90 6.03 11.69
N PHE A 110 -1.25 5.75 12.94
CA PHE A 110 -1.40 6.78 13.97
C PHE A 110 -0.07 7.41 14.39
N ASN A 111 1.00 6.61 14.44
CA ASN A 111 2.32 7.07 14.85
C ASN A 111 3.08 7.83 13.75
N MET A 112 2.68 7.69 12.49
CA MET A 112 3.38 8.30 11.36
C MET A 112 2.69 9.55 10.82
N GLY A 113 1.36 9.56 10.78
CA GLY A 113 0.53 10.65 10.27
C GLY A 113 -0.74 10.80 11.11
N MET A 114 -1.78 11.39 10.54
CA MET A 114 -3.09 11.63 11.15
C MET A 114 -3.12 12.63 12.33
N MET A 115 -1.98 13.16 12.75
CA MET A 115 -1.91 14.26 13.71
C MET A 115 -1.22 15.46 13.05
N PRO A 116 -1.84 16.64 13.05
CA PRO A 116 -1.22 17.85 12.52
C PRO A 116 0.13 18.16 13.20
N GLY A 117 1.12 18.51 12.41
CA GLY A 117 2.43 18.92 12.91
C GLY A 117 3.43 17.80 13.22
N LEU A 118 3.07 16.53 12.98
CA LEU A 118 4.03 15.41 13.12
C LEU A 118 5.11 15.39 12.04
N SER A 119 4.83 15.94 10.87
CA SER A 119 5.74 15.94 9.72
C SER A 119 5.79 17.30 9.04
N ILE A 120 6.86 17.53 8.27
CA ILE A 120 7.10 18.78 7.55
C ILE A 120 6.14 18.92 6.35
N CYS A 121 5.76 17.81 5.72
CA CYS A 121 4.84 17.80 4.57
C CYS A 121 3.72 16.77 4.74
N GLY A 122 2.74 16.79 3.84
CA GLY A 122 1.58 15.89 3.88
C GLY A 122 1.81 14.48 3.34
N LEU A 123 3.05 14.08 3.01
CA LEU A 123 3.30 12.74 2.48
C LEU A 123 2.93 11.62 3.48
N PRO A 124 3.29 11.72 4.78
CA PRO A 124 2.86 10.72 5.76
C PRO A 124 1.34 10.61 5.88
N ASP A 125 0.62 11.74 5.86
CA ASP A 125 -0.84 11.73 5.89
C ASP A 125 -1.41 11.01 4.66
N GLY A 126 -0.87 11.32 3.47
CA GLY A 126 -1.21 10.62 2.24
C GLY A 126 -0.90 9.12 2.25
N ALA A 127 0.11 8.69 3.00
CA ALA A 127 0.49 7.27 3.13
C ALA A 127 -0.42 6.51 4.08
N VAL A 128 -0.84 7.12 5.19
CA VAL A 128 -1.55 6.40 6.25
C VAL A 128 -3.02 6.14 5.91
N TYR A 129 -3.71 7.07 5.25
CA TYR A 129 -5.13 6.90 4.94
C TYR A 129 -5.43 5.67 4.06
N PRO A 130 -4.74 5.43 2.94
CA PRO A 130 -5.00 4.23 2.14
C PRO A 130 -4.64 2.95 2.90
N ILE A 131 -3.52 2.89 3.60
CA ILE A 131 -3.13 1.70 4.39
C ILE A 131 -4.19 1.39 5.44
N LYS A 132 -4.59 2.39 6.23
CA LYS A 132 -5.62 2.25 7.26
C LYS A 132 -6.95 1.77 6.67
N THR A 133 -7.45 2.44 5.63
CA THR A 133 -8.77 2.12 5.06
C THR A 133 -8.77 0.76 4.37
N ILE A 134 -7.71 0.37 3.67
CA ILE A 134 -7.58 -0.97 3.08
C ILE A 134 -7.61 -2.03 4.18
N VAL A 135 -6.79 -1.89 5.23
CA VAL A 135 -6.71 -2.89 6.30
C VAL A 135 -8.02 -2.99 7.09
N GLN A 136 -8.63 -1.86 7.42
CA GLN A 136 -9.86 -1.85 8.22
C GLN A 136 -11.09 -2.36 7.44
N LYS A 137 -11.27 -1.89 6.20
CA LYS A 137 -12.46 -2.22 5.40
C LYS A 137 -12.44 -3.64 4.83
N TYR A 138 -11.24 -4.18 4.56
CA TYR A 138 -11.07 -5.55 4.05
C TYR A 138 -10.51 -6.51 5.09
N ARG A 139 -10.64 -6.18 6.39
CA ARG A 139 -10.08 -6.97 7.49
C ARG A 139 -10.48 -8.44 7.42
N ALA A 140 -11.75 -8.73 7.21
CA ALA A 140 -12.25 -10.11 7.12
C ALA A 140 -11.60 -10.90 5.95
N GLU A 141 -11.36 -10.24 4.81
CA GLU A 141 -10.66 -10.86 3.68
C GLU A 141 -9.20 -11.17 4.04
N PHE A 142 -8.49 -10.23 4.68
CA PHE A 142 -7.13 -10.47 5.16
C PHE A 142 -7.06 -11.60 6.18
N GLU A 143 -7.96 -11.64 7.16
CA GLU A 143 -8.01 -12.70 8.19
C GLU A 143 -8.23 -14.06 7.55
N SER A 144 -9.14 -14.16 6.58
CA SER A 144 -9.38 -15.39 5.82
C SER A 144 -8.13 -15.84 5.04
N LEU A 145 -7.46 -14.91 4.36
CA LEU A 145 -6.22 -15.20 3.61
C LEU A 145 -5.08 -15.62 4.54
N ILE A 146 -4.97 -15.02 5.72
CA ILE A 146 -3.98 -15.41 6.74
C ILE A 146 -4.27 -16.81 7.29
N ALA A 147 -5.54 -17.14 7.54
CA ALA A 147 -5.94 -18.46 8.03
C ALA A 147 -5.64 -19.60 7.02
N GLN A 148 -5.58 -19.28 5.73
CA GLN A 148 -5.31 -20.25 4.66
C GLN A 148 -3.80 -20.45 4.38
N GLN A 149 -2.91 -19.76 5.10
CA GLN A 149 -1.46 -19.86 4.89
C GLN A 149 -0.91 -21.22 5.34
N SER A 150 0.01 -21.79 4.55
CA SER A 150 0.69 -23.01 4.96
C SER A 150 1.85 -22.71 5.93
N PRO A 151 2.08 -23.54 6.97
CA PRO A 151 3.21 -23.36 7.87
C PRO A 151 4.58 -23.37 7.16
N GLN A 152 4.71 -24.18 6.11
CA GLN A 152 5.94 -24.25 5.31
C GLN A 152 6.22 -22.93 4.62
N ARG A 153 5.20 -22.32 4.03
CA ARG A 153 5.32 -21.01 3.35
C ARG A 153 5.72 -19.91 4.34
N VAL A 154 5.16 -19.92 5.53
CA VAL A 154 5.53 -18.97 6.59
C VAL A 154 7.02 -19.07 6.93
N VAL A 155 7.55 -20.28 7.09
CA VAL A 155 8.99 -20.49 7.39
C VAL A 155 9.89 -20.04 6.24
N GLU A 156 9.51 -20.30 4.99
CA GLU A 156 10.26 -19.86 3.81
C GLU A 156 10.34 -18.33 3.76
N VAL A 157 9.20 -17.65 3.86
CA VAL A 157 9.13 -16.17 3.77
C VAL A 157 9.93 -15.49 4.88
N ILE A 158 9.91 -16.04 6.10
CA ILE A 158 10.69 -15.50 7.23
C ILE A 158 12.20 -15.62 6.99
N LYS A 159 12.64 -16.66 6.29
CA LYS A 159 14.06 -16.86 5.93
C LYS A 159 14.52 -15.95 4.78
N GLU A 160 13.61 -15.52 3.94
CA GLU A 160 13.92 -14.61 2.82
C GLU A 160 14.12 -13.18 3.35
N LYS A 161 15.17 -12.51 2.88
CA LYS A 161 15.34 -11.07 3.15
C LYS A 161 14.21 -10.30 2.46
N THR A 162 13.51 -9.46 3.21
CA THR A 162 12.53 -8.53 2.60
C THR A 162 13.28 -7.49 1.75
N PRO A 163 13.00 -7.39 0.45
CA PRO A 163 13.63 -6.39 -0.39
C PRO A 163 13.32 -4.98 0.11
N SER A 164 14.25 -4.05 -0.08
CA SER A 164 13.99 -2.63 0.17
C SER A 164 12.97 -2.08 -0.85
N ALA A 165 12.39 -0.92 -0.57
CA ALA A 165 11.46 -0.28 -1.50
C ALA A 165 12.08 -0.02 -2.90
N TYR A 166 13.39 0.16 -2.94
CA TYR A 166 14.16 0.39 -4.17
C TYR A 166 14.49 -0.90 -4.94
N GLU A 167 14.49 -2.05 -4.27
CA GLU A 167 14.78 -3.35 -4.89
C GLU A 167 13.52 -4.02 -5.46
N LEU A 168 12.34 -3.62 -5.00
CA LEU A 168 11.09 -4.18 -5.48
C LEU A 168 10.68 -3.53 -6.81
N PRO A 169 10.41 -4.31 -7.87
CA PRO A 169 9.92 -3.74 -9.12
C PRO A 169 8.56 -3.09 -8.89
N ILE A 170 8.35 -1.90 -9.45
CA ILE A 170 7.03 -1.27 -9.49
C ILE A 170 6.15 -2.13 -10.40
N LEU A 171 5.02 -2.62 -9.89
CA LEU A 171 4.10 -3.42 -10.69
C LEU A 171 3.64 -2.63 -11.93
N GLY A 172 3.87 -3.20 -13.11
CA GLY A 172 3.58 -2.56 -14.41
C GLY A 172 4.79 -1.89 -15.08
N GLN A 173 5.91 -1.72 -14.39
CA GLN A 173 7.17 -1.33 -15.04
C GLN A 173 7.98 -2.58 -15.39
N ARG A 174 8.49 -2.64 -16.63
CA ARG A 174 9.52 -3.63 -16.95
C ARG A 174 10.72 -3.38 -16.02
N PRO A 175 11.39 -4.43 -15.51
CA PRO A 175 12.61 -4.26 -14.74
C PRO A 175 13.56 -3.35 -15.55
N VAL A 176 14.03 -2.29 -14.90
CA VAL A 176 15.08 -1.45 -15.46
C VAL A 176 16.27 -2.38 -15.66
N GLN A 177 16.60 -2.71 -16.91
CA GLN A 177 17.81 -3.47 -17.20
C GLN A 177 18.95 -2.66 -16.61
N ALA A 178 19.69 -3.25 -15.67
CA ALA A 178 20.89 -2.65 -15.14
C ALA A 178 21.74 -2.26 -16.36
N THR A 179 21.95 -0.97 -16.55
CA THR A 179 22.85 -0.45 -17.58
C THR A 179 24.20 -1.11 -17.32
N ARG A 180 24.61 -2.01 -18.23
CA ARG A 180 25.97 -2.58 -18.19
C ARG A 180 26.93 -1.40 -18.08
N PRO A 181 27.86 -1.43 -17.13
CA PRO A 181 28.89 -0.39 -17.11
C PRO A 181 29.55 -0.37 -18.50
N ALA A 182 29.69 0.82 -19.07
CA ALA A 182 30.36 0.99 -20.33
C ALA A 182 31.75 0.36 -20.19
N THR A 183 32.00 -0.70 -20.93
CA THR A 183 33.35 -1.26 -21.07
C THR A 183 34.19 -0.16 -21.64
N SER A 184 35.14 0.33 -20.85
CA SER A 184 36.21 1.23 -21.33
C SER A 184 36.91 0.53 -22.48
N ALA A 185 36.70 1.02 -23.70
CA ALA A 185 37.51 0.63 -24.84
C ALA A 185 38.90 1.24 -24.62
N THR A 186 39.80 0.45 -24.05
CA THR A 186 41.23 0.67 -24.20
C THR A 186 41.57 0.20 -25.59
N GLY A 187 41.58 1.15 -26.52
CA GLY A 187 42.15 0.98 -27.86
C GLY A 187 43.66 1.11 -27.77
N ALA A 188 44.30 0.18 -28.43
CA ALA A 188 45.74 0.21 -28.75
C ALA A 188 46.06 1.34 -29.72
#